data_fc83b05b98bf55193d0990bcd9e056a6
#
_entry.id   fc83b05b98bf55193d0990bcd9e056a6
#
_cell.length_a   1.000
_cell.length_b   1.000
_cell.length_c   1.000
_cell.angle_alpha   90.00
_cell.angle_beta   90.00
_cell.angle_gamma   90.00
#
_symmetry.space_group_name_H-M   'P 1'
#
loop_
_entity.id
_entity.type
_entity.pdbx_description
1 polymer ?
#
loop_
_entity_poly.entity_id
_entity_poly.type
_entity_poly.pdbx_seq_one_letter_code
_entity_poly.pdbx_strand_id
1 'polypeptide(L)'
;MSKLKSPYEIGKMRETGRRVNRVIHETAKSIRPGITTGELEDIAVLLMEERKMSSPCLGYAPINHPAYPAWTCISVNNEIVHAIPGRKVLKEGDLVTIDICAEHDGWVADSAWTFPVGKVSARAEKLLKVTEEALYRGIAAAKPGNRTGDIGFAVQKYVQSFGFSVVEELQGHGVGRTMHEGELSVPNYGHRGRGTKLQTGMTFAIEPMINVGRKEIETNSDGWTIVTRDGSLSAHFEHTIAIIQGGSEILTCP
;
A
#
# COMPACT_ATOMS: atom_id res chain seq x y z
N MET A 1 11.44 -14.80 -11.81
CA MET A 1 11.47 -13.50 -12.56
C MET A 1 10.03 -13.05 -12.79
N SER A 2 9.73 -11.78 -12.55
CA SER A 2 8.40 -11.23 -12.88
C SER A 2 8.12 -11.37 -14.38
N LYS A 3 6.91 -11.80 -14.75
CA LYS A 3 6.49 -11.90 -16.13
C LYS A 3 6.27 -10.48 -16.68
N LEU A 4 6.96 -10.12 -17.77
CA LEU A 4 6.76 -8.83 -18.41
C LEU A 4 5.37 -8.76 -19.05
N LYS A 5 4.62 -7.72 -18.78
CA LYS A 5 3.27 -7.47 -19.30
C LYS A 5 3.35 -6.73 -20.64
N SER A 6 2.54 -7.18 -21.58
CA SER A 6 2.28 -6.45 -22.81
C SER A 6 1.47 -5.17 -22.55
N PRO A 7 1.44 -4.20 -23.49
CA PRO A 7 0.57 -3.02 -23.36
C PRO A 7 -0.91 -3.35 -23.17
N TYR A 8 -1.40 -4.44 -23.75
CA TYR A 8 -2.77 -4.92 -23.57
C TYR A 8 -3.00 -5.38 -22.12
N GLU A 9 -2.09 -6.17 -21.53
CA GLU A 9 -2.17 -6.65 -20.16
C GLU A 9 -2.07 -5.50 -19.15
N ILE A 10 -1.18 -4.53 -19.39
CA ILE A 10 -1.11 -3.29 -18.59
C ILE A 10 -2.45 -2.53 -18.66
N GLY A 11 -3.09 -2.49 -19.85
CA GLY A 11 -4.43 -1.92 -20.01
C GLY A 11 -5.49 -2.58 -19.12
N LYS A 12 -5.45 -3.91 -18.98
CA LYS A 12 -6.33 -4.66 -18.08
C LYS A 12 -6.05 -4.35 -16.60
N MET A 13 -4.78 -4.33 -16.21
CA MET A 13 -4.40 -3.95 -14.84
C MET A 13 -4.79 -2.51 -14.50
N ARG A 14 -4.70 -1.58 -15.45
CA ARG A 14 -5.15 -0.19 -15.28
C ARG A 14 -6.65 -0.12 -15.01
N GLU A 15 -7.46 -0.94 -15.69
CA GLU A 15 -8.90 -1.02 -15.45
C GLU A 15 -9.18 -1.47 -14.00
N THR A 16 -8.50 -2.52 -13.52
CA THR A 16 -8.60 -2.96 -12.13
C THR A 16 -8.14 -1.88 -11.17
N GLY A 17 -6.98 -1.26 -11.45
CA GLY A 17 -6.40 -0.21 -10.59
C GLY A 17 -7.29 1.01 -10.43
N ARG A 18 -7.97 1.46 -11.49
CA ARG A 18 -8.95 2.54 -11.42
C ARG A 18 -10.15 2.19 -10.54
N ARG A 19 -10.58 0.93 -10.57
CA ARG A 19 -11.67 0.45 -9.70
C ARG A 19 -11.23 0.44 -8.24
N VAL A 20 -10.04 -0.09 -7.95
CA VAL A 20 -9.44 -0.08 -6.59
C VAL A 20 -9.37 1.36 -6.05
N ASN A 21 -8.78 2.28 -6.81
CA ASN A 21 -8.69 3.68 -6.41
C ASN A 21 -10.06 4.30 -6.07
N ARG A 22 -11.07 4.04 -6.90
CA ARG A 22 -12.43 4.52 -6.65
C ARG A 22 -13.01 3.94 -5.37
N VAL A 23 -12.85 2.63 -5.13
CA VAL A 23 -13.35 1.98 -3.90
C VAL A 23 -12.71 2.61 -2.67
N ILE A 24 -11.38 2.79 -2.65
CA ILE A 24 -10.67 3.44 -1.54
C ILE A 24 -11.26 4.82 -1.25
N HIS A 25 -11.34 5.67 -2.26
CA HIS A 25 -11.78 7.06 -2.07
C HIS A 25 -13.29 7.19 -1.79
N GLU A 26 -14.12 6.27 -2.28
CA GLU A 26 -15.54 6.24 -1.94
C GLU A 26 -15.75 5.74 -0.51
N THR A 27 -15.05 4.70 -0.08
CA THR A 27 -15.05 4.22 1.32
C THR A 27 -14.58 5.32 2.27
N ALA A 28 -13.53 6.05 1.89
CA ALA A 28 -12.97 7.14 2.69
C ALA A 28 -13.96 8.28 2.98
N LYS A 29 -14.98 8.48 2.15
CA LYS A 29 -16.06 9.48 2.42
C LYS A 29 -16.87 9.15 3.68
N SER A 30 -16.83 7.91 4.14
CA SER A 30 -17.52 7.47 5.37
C SER A 30 -16.65 7.61 6.62
N ILE A 31 -15.38 7.99 6.48
CA ILE A 31 -14.48 8.18 7.62
C ILE A 31 -14.97 9.34 8.49
N ARG A 32 -15.26 9.03 9.75
CA ARG A 32 -15.66 10.00 10.78
C ARG A 32 -15.42 9.40 12.18
N PRO A 33 -15.32 10.22 13.22
CA PRO A 33 -15.36 9.71 14.58
C PRO A 33 -16.63 8.89 14.82
N GLY A 34 -16.47 7.76 15.52
CA GLY A 34 -17.57 6.85 15.88
C GLY A 34 -17.82 5.70 14.90
N ILE A 35 -17.32 5.74 13.66
CA ILE A 35 -17.37 4.59 12.74
C ILE A 35 -16.35 3.53 13.17
N THR A 36 -16.66 2.26 12.98
CA THR A 36 -15.72 1.17 13.20
C THR A 36 -14.95 0.81 11.92
N THR A 37 -13.79 0.17 12.08
CA THR A 37 -13.05 -0.37 10.93
C THR A 37 -13.82 -1.47 10.21
N GLY A 38 -14.69 -2.22 10.92
CA GLY A 38 -15.58 -3.21 10.32
C GLY A 38 -16.66 -2.58 9.44
N GLU A 39 -17.28 -1.47 9.86
CA GLU A 39 -18.24 -0.74 9.01
C GLU A 39 -17.60 -0.16 7.76
N LEU A 40 -16.31 0.26 7.82
CA LEU A 40 -15.57 0.67 6.62
C LEU A 40 -15.29 -0.53 5.69
N GLU A 41 -14.97 -1.69 6.24
CA GLU A 41 -14.83 -2.96 5.50
C GLU A 41 -16.14 -3.29 4.77
N ASP A 42 -17.28 -3.27 5.47
CA ASP A 42 -18.59 -3.58 4.88
C ASP A 42 -18.90 -2.67 3.68
N ILE A 43 -18.58 -1.38 3.80
CA ILE A 43 -18.73 -0.41 2.69
C ILE A 43 -17.80 -0.75 1.53
N ALA A 44 -16.52 -1.06 1.82
CA ALA A 44 -15.55 -1.40 0.78
C ALA A 44 -15.95 -2.67 0.04
N VAL A 45 -16.41 -3.71 0.75
CA VAL A 45 -16.89 -4.98 0.16
C VAL A 45 -18.06 -4.73 -0.78
N LEU A 46 -19.09 -3.99 -0.34
CA LEU A 46 -20.23 -3.65 -1.20
C LEU A 46 -19.80 -2.92 -2.48
N LEU A 47 -18.91 -1.94 -2.36
CA LEU A 47 -18.38 -1.19 -3.49
C LEU A 47 -17.54 -2.06 -4.44
N MET A 48 -16.82 -3.05 -3.91
CA MET A 48 -16.05 -4.02 -4.71
C MET A 48 -16.98 -4.96 -5.46
N GLU A 49 -18.00 -5.53 -4.78
CA GLU A 49 -18.99 -6.43 -5.39
C GLU A 49 -19.78 -5.74 -6.52
N GLU A 50 -20.26 -4.51 -6.30
CA GLU A 50 -20.92 -3.71 -7.33
C GLU A 50 -20.05 -3.51 -8.58
N ARG A 51 -18.73 -3.48 -8.40
CA ARG A 51 -17.74 -3.32 -9.48
C ARG A 51 -17.19 -4.63 -10.01
N LYS A 52 -17.81 -5.76 -9.61
CA LYS A 52 -17.41 -7.12 -10.03
C LYS A 52 -15.94 -7.40 -9.72
N MET A 53 -15.51 -7.04 -8.52
CA MET A 53 -14.18 -7.30 -8.01
C MET A 53 -14.26 -8.36 -6.91
N SER A 54 -13.19 -9.11 -6.75
CA SER A 54 -12.98 -10.03 -5.62
C SER A 54 -11.69 -9.65 -4.88
N SER A 55 -11.54 -10.09 -3.63
CA SER A 55 -10.33 -9.86 -2.87
C SER A 55 -9.46 -11.11 -2.82
N PRO A 56 -8.22 -11.05 -3.30
CA PRO A 56 -7.25 -12.12 -3.09
C PRO A 56 -6.71 -12.19 -1.65
N CYS A 57 -7.03 -11.19 -0.81
CA CYS A 57 -6.67 -11.21 0.61
C CYS A 57 -7.51 -12.20 1.41
N LEU A 58 -8.81 -12.32 1.10
CA LEU A 58 -9.70 -13.22 1.82
C LEU A 58 -9.23 -14.68 1.68
N GLY A 59 -8.91 -15.30 2.81
CA GLY A 59 -8.41 -16.67 2.85
C GLY A 59 -6.93 -16.83 2.47
N TYR A 60 -6.22 -15.74 2.19
CA TYR A 60 -4.78 -15.77 1.94
C TYR A 60 -4.04 -16.30 3.17
N ALA A 61 -3.24 -17.35 2.99
CA ALA A 61 -2.55 -18.05 4.07
C ALA A 61 -1.11 -18.40 3.65
N PRO A 62 -0.12 -17.53 3.92
CA PRO A 62 1.28 -17.91 3.77
C PRO A 62 1.64 -19.07 4.69
N ILE A 63 2.73 -19.75 4.40
CA ILE A 63 3.19 -20.90 5.22
C ILE A 63 3.31 -20.45 6.70
N ASN A 64 2.69 -21.22 7.60
CA ASN A 64 2.65 -20.98 9.04
C ASN A 64 1.88 -19.72 9.50
N HIS A 65 1.05 -19.12 8.64
CA HIS A 65 0.14 -18.04 9.03
C HIS A 65 -1.33 -18.52 8.99
N PRO A 66 -2.20 -18.00 9.86
CA PRO A 66 -3.64 -18.22 9.73
C PRO A 66 -4.15 -17.60 8.41
N ALA A 67 -5.27 -18.11 7.89
CA ALA A 67 -5.91 -17.48 6.74
C ALA A 67 -6.38 -16.05 7.11
N TYR A 68 -6.10 -15.07 6.24
CA TYR A 68 -6.57 -13.70 6.45
C TYR A 68 -8.10 -13.63 6.34
N PRO A 69 -8.81 -13.06 7.33
CA PRO A 69 -10.26 -13.25 7.44
C PRO A 69 -11.10 -12.16 6.73
N ALA A 70 -10.49 -11.19 6.07
CA ALA A 70 -11.17 -10.01 5.52
C ALA A 70 -10.83 -9.75 4.05
N TRP A 71 -11.57 -8.85 3.42
CA TRP A 71 -11.34 -8.44 2.02
C TRP A 71 -10.29 -7.33 1.92
N THR A 72 -10.21 -6.46 2.94
CA THR A 72 -9.31 -5.30 2.96
C THR A 72 -8.47 -5.29 4.24
N CYS A 73 -7.42 -4.47 4.27
CA CYS A 73 -6.72 -4.15 5.51
C CYS A 73 -7.08 -2.73 5.93
N ILE A 74 -7.51 -2.55 7.19
CA ILE A 74 -7.85 -1.22 7.72
C ILE A 74 -7.07 -0.96 9.00
N SER A 75 -5.96 -0.23 8.87
CA SER A 75 -4.96 -0.01 9.91
C SER A 75 -5.11 1.37 10.55
N VAL A 76 -5.00 1.47 11.88
CA VAL A 76 -5.25 2.70 12.63
C VAL A 76 -4.03 3.11 13.47
N ASN A 77 -3.56 4.36 13.32
CA ASN A 77 -2.49 4.99 14.11
C ASN A 77 -1.14 4.26 14.02
N ASN A 78 -0.81 3.46 15.04
CA ASN A 78 0.43 2.70 15.11
C ASN A 78 0.36 1.35 14.38
N GLU A 79 -0.79 0.97 13.86
CA GLU A 79 -0.92 -0.16 12.93
C GLU A 79 -0.39 0.27 11.57
N ILE A 80 0.64 -0.41 11.11
CA ILE A 80 1.34 -0.06 9.88
C ILE A 80 0.57 -0.61 8.69
N VAL A 81 0.36 -1.95 8.68
CA VAL A 81 -0.31 -2.70 7.60
C VAL A 81 -0.99 -3.96 8.15
N HIS A 82 -1.78 -4.61 7.31
CA HIS A 82 -2.42 -5.91 7.52
C HIS A 82 -3.35 -5.97 8.73
N ALA A 83 -3.80 -4.83 9.27
CA ALA A 83 -4.73 -4.86 10.39
C ALA A 83 -6.09 -5.40 9.94
N ILE A 84 -6.61 -6.37 10.71
CA ILE A 84 -7.89 -7.01 10.45
C ILE A 84 -9.02 -6.03 10.83
N PRO A 85 -9.91 -5.65 9.89
CA PRO A 85 -11.05 -4.80 10.19
C PRO A 85 -11.98 -5.44 11.24
N GLY A 86 -12.59 -4.60 12.10
CA GLY A 86 -13.45 -5.14 13.16
C GLY A 86 -14.08 -4.07 14.03
N ARG A 87 -14.11 -4.30 15.35
CA ARG A 87 -14.82 -3.46 16.31
C ARG A 87 -14.06 -2.20 16.74
N LYS A 88 -12.90 -1.91 16.19
CA LYS A 88 -12.13 -0.71 16.52
C LYS A 88 -12.87 0.53 16.05
N VAL A 89 -13.25 1.40 17.00
CA VAL A 89 -13.96 2.65 16.75
C VAL A 89 -12.97 3.76 16.48
N LEU A 90 -13.12 4.46 15.36
CA LEU A 90 -12.30 5.62 15.01
C LEU A 90 -12.66 6.83 15.88
N LYS A 91 -11.65 7.61 16.25
CA LYS A 91 -11.76 8.80 17.08
C LYS A 91 -11.22 10.03 16.36
N GLU A 92 -11.67 11.20 16.77
CA GLU A 92 -11.09 12.47 16.32
C GLU A 92 -9.58 12.47 16.55
N GLY A 93 -8.82 12.80 15.53
CA GLY A 93 -7.36 12.83 15.59
C GLY A 93 -6.64 11.54 15.17
N ASP A 94 -7.37 10.45 14.91
CA ASP A 94 -6.79 9.21 14.39
C ASP A 94 -6.31 9.35 12.95
N LEU A 95 -5.38 8.49 12.56
CA LEU A 95 -5.05 8.19 11.17
C LEU A 95 -5.59 6.81 10.84
N VAL A 96 -6.24 6.65 9.69
CA VAL A 96 -6.73 5.35 9.21
C VAL A 96 -6.24 5.10 7.79
N THR A 97 -5.61 3.96 7.58
CA THR A 97 -5.20 3.48 6.26
C THR A 97 -6.24 2.50 5.75
N ILE A 98 -6.74 2.75 4.55
CA ILE A 98 -7.55 1.80 3.77
C ILE A 98 -6.63 1.23 2.70
N ASP A 99 -6.43 -0.09 2.73
CA ASP A 99 -5.55 -0.83 1.85
C ASP A 99 -6.37 -1.95 1.17
N ILE A 100 -6.42 -1.89 -0.15
CA ILE A 100 -7.27 -2.75 -0.99
C ILE A 100 -6.45 -3.39 -2.10
N CYS A 101 -6.24 -4.70 -1.95
CA CYS A 101 -5.84 -5.56 -3.03
C CYS A 101 -7.08 -6.21 -3.66
N ALA A 102 -7.30 -6.01 -4.95
CA ALA A 102 -8.47 -6.58 -5.61
C ALA A 102 -8.17 -7.11 -7.01
N GLU A 103 -8.97 -8.13 -7.40
CA GLU A 103 -8.96 -8.75 -8.71
C GLU A 103 -10.19 -8.33 -9.52
N HIS A 104 -10.00 -8.05 -10.80
CA HIS A 104 -11.04 -7.90 -11.80
C HIS A 104 -10.60 -8.51 -13.13
N ASP A 105 -11.44 -9.37 -13.74
CA ASP A 105 -11.14 -10.07 -15.00
C ASP A 105 -9.78 -10.83 -15.00
N GLY A 106 -9.41 -11.41 -13.85
CA GLY A 106 -8.17 -12.17 -13.67
C GLY A 106 -6.91 -11.31 -13.60
N TRP A 107 -7.04 -10.00 -13.28
CA TRP A 107 -5.94 -9.08 -13.05
C TRP A 107 -6.06 -8.38 -11.73
N VAL A 108 -4.95 -8.34 -10.99
CA VAL A 108 -4.87 -7.76 -9.66
C VAL A 108 -4.30 -6.35 -9.73
N ALA A 109 -4.77 -5.50 -8.84
CA ALA A 109 -4.17 -4.22 -8.49
C ALA A 109 -4.23 -4.02 -6.98
N ASP A 110 -3.23 -3.35 -6.43
CA ASP A 110 -3.03 -3.08 -5.01
C ASP A 110 -2.80 -1.61 -4.78
N SER A 111 -3.43 -1.04 -3.74
CA SER A 111 -3.25 0.36 -3.39
C SER A 111 -3.71 0.64 -1.96
N ALA A 112 -2.98 1.53 -1.28
CA ALA A 112 -3.30 1.96 0.07
C ALA A 112 -3.22 3.48 0.23
N TRP A 113 -4.12 4.03 1.05
CA TRP A 113 -4.18 5.45 1.38
C TRP A 113 -4.49 5.68 2.85
N THR A 114 -3.70 6.52 3.50
CA THR A 114 -3.92 6.94 4.88
C THR A 114 -4.68 8.26 4.91
N PHE A 115 -5.78 8.29 5.68
CA PHE A 115 -6.68 9.44 5.82
C PHE A 115 -6.70 9.93 7.27
N PRO A 116 -6.88 11.24 7.50
CA PRO A 116 -7.15 11.77 8.82
C PRO A 116 -8.61 11.54 9.23
N VAL A 117 -8.85 11.28 10.52
CA VAL A 117 -10.19 11.23 11.12
C VAL A 117 -10.46 12.56 11.80
N GLY A 118 -11.24 13.42 11.15
CA GLY A 118 -11.47 14.79 11.62
C GLY A 118 -10.19 15.63 11.66
N LYS A 119 -10.00 16.40 12.74
CA LYS A 119 -8.83 17.27 12.91
C LYS A 119 -7.68 16.49 13.55
N VAL A 120 -6.56 16.38 12.88
CA VAL A 120 -5.35 15.68 13.37
C VAL A 120 -4.28 16.67 13.83
N SER A 121 -3.26 16.18 14.53
CA SER A 121 -2.12 16.99 14.95
C SER A 121 -1.26 17.44 13.77
N ALA A 122 -0.56 18.57 13.91
CA ALA A 122 0.38 19.04 12.89
C ALA A 122 1.48 18.01 12.56
N ARG A 123 1.85 17.14 13.52
CA ARG A 123 2.80 16.05 13.28
C ARG A 123 2.20 14.95 12.41
N ALA A 124 0.92 14.61 12.63
CA ALA A 124 0.19 13.65 11.81
C ALA A 124 -0.03 14.18 10.38
N GLU A 125 -0.42 15.46 10.22
CA GLU A 125 -0.52 16.09 8.89
C GLU A 125 0.82 16.06 8.14
N LYS A 126 1.92 16.33 8.86
CA LYS A 126 3.27 16.28 8.27
C LYS A 126 3.62 14.85 7.85
N LEU A 127 3.29 13.84 8.68
CA LEU A 127 3.51 12.44 8.34
C LEU A 127 2.78 12.06 7.04
N LEU A 128 1.49 12.37 6.92
CA LEU A 128 0.70 12.10 5.72
C LEU A 128 1.36 12.70 4.47
N LYS A 129 1.66 14.00 4.49
CA LYS A 129 2.28 14.71 3.36
C LYS A 129 3.65 14.13 2.99
N VAL A 130 4.47 13.79 3.98
CA VAL A 130 5.81 13.23 3.73
C VAL A 130 5.72 11.82 3.16
N THR A 131 4.79 11.00 3.65
CA THR A 131 4.63 9.62 3.15
C THR A 131 4.09 9.60 1.72
N GLU A 132 3.08 10.41 1.44
CA GLU A 132 2.53 10.56 0.08
C GLU A 132 3.58 11.06 -0.91
N GLU A 133 4.30 12.13 -0.59
CA GLU A 133 5.38 12.65 -1.45
C GLU A 133 6.53 11.64 -1.61
N ALA A 134 6.84 10.85 -0.56
CA ALA A 134 7.84 9.79 -0.65
C ALA A 134 7.45 8.72 -1.67
N LEU A 135 6.16 8.33 -1.73
CA LEU A 135 5.63 7.44 -2.76
C LEU A 135 5.89 8.00 -4.16
N TYR A 136 5.51 9.24 -4.43
CA TYR A 136 5.72 9.84 -5.76
C TYR A 136 7.21 10.00 -6.12
N ARG A 137 8.09 10.21 -5.15
CA ARG A 137 9.54 10.20 -5.39
C ARG A 137 10.07 8.81 -5.74
N GLY A 138 9.55 7.78 -5.08
CA GLY A 138 9.81 6.38 -5.44
C GLY A 138 9.37 6.07 -6.87
N ILE A 139 8.14 6.47 -7.23
CA ILE A 139 7.58 6.30 -8.58
C ILE A 139 8.42 7.06 -9.63
N ALA A 140 8.84 8.28 -9.35
CA ALA A 140 9.68 9.06 -10.25
C ALA A 140 11.06 8.42 -10.49
N ALA A 141 11.57 7.64 -9.53
CA ALA A 141 12.80 6.86 -9.67
C ALA A 141 12.60 5.53 -10.42
N ALA A 142 11.37 5.06 -10.55
CA ALA A 142 11.01 3.81 -11.22
C ALA A 142 11.03 3.97 -12.75
N LYS A 143 12.21 3.93 -13.34
CA LYS A 143 12.43 4.11 -14.81
C LYS A 143 13.14 2.90 -15.42
N PRO A 144 12.92 2.60 -16.70
CA PRO A 144 13.69 1.58 -17.38
C PRO A 144 15.20 1.80 -17.23
N GLY A 145 15.92 0.75 -16.84
CA GLY A 145 17.36 0.81 -16.60
C GLY A 145 17.79 1.12 -15.17
N ASN A 146 16.98 1.83 -14.39
CA ASN A 146 17.16 1.97 -12.94
C ASN A 146 16.95 0.62 -12.23
N ARG A 147 17.16 0.60 -10.94
CA ARG A 147 17.02 -0.60 -10.10
C ARG A 147 16.08 -0.34 -8.92
N THR A 148 15.58 -1.40 -8.28
CA THR A 148 14.69 -1.26 -7.12
C THR A 148 15.34 -0.50 -5.96
N GLY A 149 16.65 -0.58 -5.78
CA GLY A 149 17.39 0.23 -4.81
C GLY A 149 17.43 1.74 -5.10
N ASP A 150 17.23 2.15 -6.35
CA ASP A 150 17.09 3.57 -6.70
C ASP A 150 15.75 4.13 -6.20
N ILE A 151 14.68 3.30 -6.23
CA ILE A 151 13.37 3.61 -5.65
C ILE A 151 13.51 3.79 -4.14
N GLY A 152 14.01 2.76 -3.44
CA GLY A 152 14.17 2.79 -1.99
C GLY A 152 15.07 3.93 -1.52
N PHE A 153 16.16 4.23 -2.24
CA PHE A 153 17.00 5.38 -1.94
C PHE A 153 16.25 6.71 -2.04
N ALA A 154 15.41 6.89 -3.05
CA ALA A 154 14.64 8.12 -3.23
C ALA A 154 13.64 8.32 -2.09
N VAL A 155 12.91 7.25 -1.70
CA VAL A 155 11.99 7.23 -0.56
C VAL A 155 12.74 7.54 0.73
N GLN A 156 13.73 6.75 1.09
CA GLN A 156 14.45 6.85 2.35
C GLN A 156 15.11 8.22 2.55
N LYS A 157 15.83 8.69 1.55
CA LYS A 157 16.51 9.99 1.63
C LYS A 157 15.55 11.13 1.92
N TYR A 158 14.38 11.11 1.27
CA TYR A 158 13.37 12.15 1.47
C TYR A 158 12.76 12.07 2.87
N VAL A 159 12.30 10.91 3.29
CA VAL A 159 11.67 10.68 4.60
C VAL A 159 12.58 11.07 5.75
N GLN A 160 13.85 10.63 5.71
CA GLN A 160 14.83 10.91 6.75
C GLN A 160 15.15 12.41 6.90
N SER A 161 15.01 13.21 5.84
CA SER A 161 15.20 14.66 5.92
C SER A 161 14.15 15.37 6.78
N PHE A 162 13.04 14.70 7.11
CA PHE A 162 11.99 15.19 7.99
C PHE A 162 12.05 14.61 9.41
N GLY A 163 13.03 13.73 9.68
CA GLY A 163 13.19 13.06 10.98
C GLY A 163 12.21 11.93 11.22
N PHE A 164 11.66 11.33 10.14
CA PHE A 164 10.83 10.14 10.17
C PHE A 164 11.64 8.88 9.80
N SER A 165 11.13 7.72 10.14
CA SER A 165 11.77 6.42 9.88
C SER A 165 11.01 5.64 8.80
N VAL A 166 11.77 4.97 7.94
CA VAL A 166 11.23 4.04 6.95
C VAL A 166 11.20 2.64 7.56
N VAL A 167 10.10 1.92 7.40
CA VAL A 167 10.02 0.49 7.73
C VAL A 167 10.90 -0.29 6.74
N GLU A 168 11.83 -1.10 7.27
CA GLU A 168 12.81 -1.82 6.45
C GLU A 168 12.45 -3.32 6.27
N GLU A 169 11.60 -3.86 7.15
CA GLU A 169 11.23 -5.29 7.16
C GLU A 169 10.12 -5.63 6.16
N LEU A 170 9.40 -4.62 5.64
CA LEU A 170 8.35 -4.73 4.66
C LEU A 170 8.73 -4.02 3.37
N GLN A 171 8.16 -4.48 2.25
CA GLN A 171 8.58 -4.01 0.93
C GLN A 171 7.51 -4.23 -0.13
N GLY A 172 7.52 -3.45 -1.17
CA GLY A 172 6.69 -3.64 -2.34
C GLY A 172 7.03 -4.92 -3.12
N HIS A 173 6.10 -5.39 -3.88
CA HIS A 173 6.12 -6.69 -4.55
C HIS A 173 5.59 -6.61 -5.98
N GLY A 174 5.91 -7.64 -6.78
CA GLY A 174 5.30 -7.78 -8.10
C GLY A 174 3.79 -7.99 -7.99
N VAL A 175 3.03 -7.35 -8.88
CA VAL A 175 1.57 -7.46 -8.98
C VAL A 175 1.20 -7.82 -10.41
N GLY A 176 0.22 -8.70 -10.61
CA GLY A 176 -0.18 -9.11 -11.95
C GLY A 176 -1.40 -10.00 -11.97
N ARG A 177 -1.22 -11.30 -12.24
CA ARG A 177 -2.28 -12.31 -12.13
C ARG A 177 -2.55 -12.75 -10.70
N THR A 178 -1.63 -12.44 -9.82
CA THR A 178 -1.73 -12.70 -8.37
C THR A 178 -1.29 -11.47 -7.61
N MET A 179 -1.71 -11.37 -6.35
CA MET A 179 -1.32 -10.29 -5.42
C MET A 179 0.21 -10.20 -5.31
N HIS A 180 0.87 -11.29 -5.01
CA HIS A 180 2.33 -11.40 -5.03
C HIS A 180 2.77 -12.18 -6.28
N GLU A 181 3.23 -11.48 -7.32
CA GLU A 181 3.65 -12.09 -8.56
C GLU A 181 5.18 -12.14 -8.69
N GLY A 182 5.72 -13.36 -8.69
CA GLY A 182 7.16 -13.59 -8.80
C GLY A 182 7.93 -13.23 -7.53
N GLU A 183 9.25 -13.04 -7.68
CA GLU A 183 10.18 -12.79 -6.57
C GLU A 183 10.70 -11.34 -6.57
N LEU A 184 9.92 -10.39 -7.14
CA LEU A 184 10.33 -9.00 -7.17
C LEU A 184 10.16 -8.36 -5.80
N SER A 185 11.26 -7.84 -5.27
CA SER A 185 11.32 -7.07 -4.03
C SER A 185 11.58 -5.60 -4.36
N VAL A 186 10.75 -4.72 -3.81
CA VAL A 186 10.83 -3.26 -4.00
C VAL A 186 10.93 -2.59 -2.61
N PRO A 187 12.12 -2.57 -2.01
CA PRO A 187 12.28 -2.04 -0.66
C PRO A 187 12.09 -0.51 -0.64
N ASN A 188 11.59 0.00 0.49
CA ASN A 188 11.42 1.43 0.75
C ASN A 188 12.71 2.13 1.21
N TYR A 189 13.81 1.41 1.24
CA TYR A 189 15.16 1.88 1.60
C TYR A 189 16.18 1.24 0.65
N GLY A 190 17.41 1.77 0.64
CA GLY A 190 18.46 1.11 -0.14
C GLY A 190 19.52 2.04 -0.69
N HIS A 191 20.29 1.50 -1.62
CA HIS A 191 21.40 2.18 -2.26
C HIS A 191 21.19 2.27 -3.77
N ARG A 192 21.59 3.40 -4.35
CA ARG A 192 21.54 3.61 -5.80
C ARG A 192 22.29 2.53 -6.56
N GLY A 193 21.72 2.09 -7.68
CA GLY A 193 22.31 1.09 -8.56
C GLY A 193 22.33 -0.34 -8.00
N ARG A 194 21.57 -0.62 -6.92
CA ARG A 194 21.43 -1.96 -6.33
C ARG A 194 20.04 -2.54 -6.56
N GLY A 195 19.90 -3.85 -6.38
CA GLY A 195 18.65 -4.57 -6.56
C GLY A 195 18.34 -4.96 -8.01
N THR A 196 17.09 -5.32 -8.25
CA THR A 196 16.60 -5.79 -9.55
C THR A 196 16.56 -4.66 -10.57
N LYS A 197 17.10 -4.90 -11.78
CA LYS A 197 17.04 -3.93 -12.87
C LYS A 197 15.62 -3.84 -13.43
N LEU A 198 15.09 -2.62 -13.51
CA LEU A 198 13.76 -2.34 -14.01
C LEU A 198 13.71 -2.41 -15.55
N GLN A 199 12.69 -3.10 -16.06
CA GLN A 199 12.48 -3.32 -17.48
C GLN A 199 11.04 -2.95 -17.85
N THR A 200 10.85 -2.43 -19.04
CA THR A 200 9.51 -2.18 -19.62
C THR A 200 8.66 -3.45 -19.57
N GLY A 201 7.43 -3.31 -19.10
CA GLY A 201 6.49 -4.42 -18.89
C GLY A 201 6.48 -4.98 -17.46
N MET A 202 7.40 -4.57 -16.58
CA MET A 202 7.28 -4.90 -15.16
C MET A 202 6.12 -4.15 -14.52
N THR A 203 5.38 -4.84 -13.64
CA THR A 203 4.29 -4.28 -12.82
C THR A 203 4.49 -4.66 -11.37
N PHE A 204 4.38 -3.70 -10.46
CA PHE A 204 4.65 -3.91 -9.03
C PHE A 204 4.08 -2.78 -8.16
N ALA A 205 3.95 -3.06 -6.86
CA ALA A 205 3.62 -2.09 -5.84
C ALA A 205 4.84 -1.28 -5.39
N ILE A 206 4.64 0.02 -5.17
CA ILE A 206 5.54 0.88 -4.40
C ILE A 206 4.73 1.37 -3.21
N GLU A 207 5.17 1.04 -1.99
CA GLU A 207 4.36 1.12 -0.78
C GLU A 207 5.18 1.63 0.42
N PRO A 208 5.61 2.88 0.46
CA PRO A 208 6.31 3.41 1.62
C PRO A 208 5.45 3.36 2.88
N MET A 209 5.97 2.67 3.89
CA MET A 209 5.46 2.65 5.26
C MET A 209 6.39 3.48 6.14
N ILE A 210 5.86 4.57 6.69
CA ILE A 210 6.65 5.59 7.37
C ILE A 210 6.18 5.79 8.80
N ASN A 211 7.11 5.68 9.76
CA ASN A 211 6.85 5.85 11.18
C ASN A 211 7.31 7.22 11.67
N VAL A 212 6.52 7.82 12.56
CA VAL A 212 6.89 9.07 13.27
C VAL A 212 8.09 8.85 14.20
N GLY A 213 8.20 7.66 14.77
CA GLY A 213 9.24 7.24 15.70
C GLY A 213 10.29 6.34 15.06
N ARG A 214 10.53 5.20 15.67
CA ARG A 214 11.55 4.23 15.25
C ARG A 214 11.04 3.33 14.13
N LYS A 215 11.96 2.66 13.43
CA LYS A 215 11.66 1.77 12.30
C LYS A 215 11.22 0.36 12.71
N GLU A 216 11.53 -0.05 13.95
CA GLU A 216 11.27 -1.40 14.45
C GLU A 216 9.77 -1.67 14.52
N ILE A 217 9.39 -2.85 14.07
CA ILE A 217 8.01 -3.32 14.00
C ILE A 217 7.77 -4.52 14.91
N GLU A 218 6.50 -4.84 15.10
CA GLU A 218 6.06 -6.02 15.86
C GLU A 218 4.76 -6.54 15.24
N THR A 219 4.56 -7.86 15.25
CA THR A 219 3.31 -8.47 14.81
C THR A 219 2.44 -8.74 16.02
N ASN A 220 1.19 -8.33 15.98
CA ASN A 220 0.20 -8.57 17.03
C ASN A 220 -0.15 -10.06 17.16
N SER A 221 -0.80 -10.41 18.26
CA SER A 221 -1.21 -11.79 18.58
C SER A 221 -2.25 -12.38 17.61
N ASP A 222 -2.87 -11.56 16.75
CA ASP A 222 -3.74 -12.03 15.68
C ASP A 222 -2.97 -12.68 14.51
N GLY A 223 -1.63 -12.57 14.53
CA GLY A 223 -0.73 -13.12 13.53
C GLY A 223 -0.65 -12.33 12.22
N TRP A 224 -1.37 -11.19 12.12
CA TRP A 224 -1.43 -10.38 10.90
C TRP A 224 -1.08 -8.91 11.10
N THR A 225 -1.72 -8.26 12.06
CA THR A 225 -1.55 -6.81 12.27
C THR A 225 -0.12 -6.48 12.64
N ILE A 226 0.54 -5.70 11.79
CA ILE A 226 1.91 -5.21 12.04
C ILE A 226 1.84 -3.80 12.61
N VAL A 227 2.53 -3.58 13.73
CA VAL A 227 2.50 -2.31 14.47
C VAL A 227 3.90 -1.74 14.66
N THR A 228 3.98 -0.43 14.90
CA THR A 228 5.21 0.20 15.35
C THR A 228 5.53 -0.26 16.77
N ARG A 229 6.76 -0.72 17.02
CA ARG A 229 7.17 -1.23 18.34
C ARG A 229 7.16 -0.18 19.44
N ASP A 230 7.34 1.09 19.09
CA ASP A 230 7.35 2.21 20.02
C ASP A 230 5.98 2.89 20.19
N GLY A 231 4.92 2.36 19.53
CA GLY A 231 3.57 2.91 19.57
C GLY A 231 3.40 4.23 18.81
N SER A 232 4.40 4.66 18.05
CA SER A 232 4.31 5.90 17.26
C SER A 232 3.37 5.75 16.07
N LEU A 233 2.82 6.89 15.58
CA LEU A 233 1.99 6.89 14.38
C LEU A 233 2.75 6.38 13.16
N SER A 234 2.06 5.64 12.31
CA SER A 234 2.51 5.25 10.98
C SER A 234 1.55 5.75 9.90
N ALA A 235 2.06 5.91 8.69
CA ALA A 235 1.27 6.15 7.49
C ALA A 235 1.79 5.25 6.36
N HIS A 236 0.85 4.77 5.55
CA HIS A 236 1.09 3.92 4.41
C HIS A 236 0.36 4.49 3.19
N PHE A 237 1.09 4.70 2.11
CA PHE A 237 0.56 5.08 0.81
C PHE A 237 1.14 4.16 -0.25
N GLU A 238 0.31 3.73 -1.18
CA GLU A 238 0.72 2.73 -2.16
C GLU A 238 0.07 2.94 -3.51
N HIS A 239 0.85 2.64 -4.54
CA HIS A 239 0.36 2.48 -5.90
C HIS A 239 0.93 1.25 -6.59
N THR A 240 0.08 0.52 -7.31
CA THR A 240 0.54 -0.38 -8.37
C THR A 240 0.95 0.45 -9.59
N ILE A 241 2.16 0.22 -10.08
CA ILE A 241 2.70 0.88 -11.27
C ILE A 241 3.10 -0.12 -12.36
N ALA A 242 3.22 0.38 -13.58
CA ALA A 242 3.86 -0.32 -14.68
C ALA A 242 5.11 0.45 -15.15
N ILE A 243 6.20 -0.25 -15.44
CA ILE A 243 7.34 0.33 -16.15
C ILE A 243 7.00 0.36 -17.64
N ILE A 244 6.97 1.55 -18.21
CA ILE A 244 6.68 1.80 -19.62
C ILE A 244 7.90 2.39 -20.32
N GLN A 245 7.84 2.56 -21.63
CA GLN A 245 8.90 3.23 -22.37
C GLN A 245 9.08 4.68 -21.86
N GLY A 246 10.28 4.98 -21.39
CA GLY A 246 10.65 6.33 -20.91
C GLY A 246 10.31 6.64 -19.43
N GLY A 247 9.60 5.76 -18.70
CA GLY A 247 9.25 6.01 -17.30
C GLY A 247 8.41 4.94 -16.64
N SER A 248 7.52 5.37 -15.79
CA SER A 248 6.50 4.53 -15.15
C SER A 248 5.11 5.16 -15.29
N GLU A 249 4.10 4.31 -15.25
CA GLU A 249 2.69 4.67 -15.25
C GLU A 249 2.04 4.18 -13.96
N ILE A 250 1.28 5.04 -13.29
CA ILE A 250 0.47 4.66 -12.12
C ILE A 250 -0.82 4.01 -12.63
N LEU A 251 -1.07 2.77 -12.23
CA LEU A 251 -2.26 2.03 -12.65
C LEU A 251 -3.45 2.25 -11.71
N THR A 252 -3.19 2.59 -10.44
CA THR A 252 -4.19 2.81 -9.37
C THR A 252 -4.49 4.30 -9.17
N CYS A 253 -4.65 5.05 -10.25
CA CYS A 253 -5.08 6.46 -10.22
C CYS A 253 -6.44 6.63 -10.96
N PRO A 254 -7.16 7.75 -10.74
CA PRO A 254 -8.44 8.05 -11.41
C PRO A 254 -8.40 7.99 -12.93
#